data_bd1b7b79990d52388f1a40e872c7cecb
#
_entry.id   bd1b7b79990d52388f1a40e872c7cecb
#
_cell.length_a   1.000
_cell.length_b   1.000
_cell.length_c   1.000
_cell.angle_alpha   90.00
_cell.angle_beta   90.00
_cell.angle_gamma   90.00
#
_symmetry.space_group_name_H-M   'P 1'
#
loop_
_entity.id
_entity.type
_entity.pdbx_description
1 polymer ?
#
loop_
_entity_poly.entity_id
_entity_poly.type
_entity_poly.pdbx_seq_one_letter_code
_entity_poly.pdbx_strand_id
1 'polypeptide(L)'
;FPYTTLFRSYDLAVSGLLSDTKMDEVLKRHEDTLKFMFVRVWTNSAWTPQDEEEAQAMLASELLPGEDLCLFTSAVTLSLMESFDVRKIMWLLNAYSHSNVSVSQRALVGVMIIFHIYRNRLIFYPEILKRVDLMDEIPTFRKEVARVYHQMLLCQETEKIDKKMREEIIPEMLKSVSSMKNMRFDLEENDEENDDKNPDRSEEHTSELQSHHD
;
A
#
# COMPACT_ATOMS: atom_id res chain seq x y z
N PHE A 1 27.83 -14.76 -3.54
CA PHE A 1 26.38 -14.74 -3.83
C PHE A 1 25.70 -13.86 -2.79
N PRO A 2 24.85 -12.86 -3.18
CA PRO A 2 24.27 -11.91 -2.21
C PRO A 2 23.31 -12.57 -1.21
N TYR A 3 22.69 -13.68 -1.55
CA TYR A 3 21.71 -14.37 -0.71
C TYR A 3 22.33 -15.04 0.52
N THR A 4 23.51 -15.64 0.39
CA THR A 4 24.23 -16.25 1.54
C THR A 4 24.66 -15.20 2.58
N THR A 5 24.90 -13.97 2.14
CA THR A 5 25.22 -12.85 3.02
C THR A 5 23.99 -12.36 3.80
N LEU A 6 22.81 -12.37 3.18
CA LEU A 6 21.51 -12.06 3.81
C LEU A 6 21.23 -13.00 4.99
N PHE A 7 21.30 -14.31 4.77
CA PHE A 7 21.09 -15.32 5.80
C PHE A 7 22.04 -15.13 7.00
N ARG A 8 23.32 -14.94 6.71
CA ARG A 8 24.34 -14.85 7.74
C ARG A 8 24.24 -13.58 8.57
N SER A 9 23.85 -12.45 7.98
CA SER A 9 23.70 -11.18 8.69
C SER A 9 22.49 -11.20 9.61
N TYR A 10 21.37 -11.77 9.17
CA TYR A 10 20.16 -11.90 9.96
C TYR A 10 20.35 -12.82 11.18
N ASP A 11 20.97 -13.97 11.00
CA ASP A 11 21.22 -14.97 12.04
C ASP A 11 22.12 -14.41 13.16
N LEU A 12 23.11 -13.59 12.81
CA LEU A 12 23.97 -12.88 13.76
C LEU A 12 23.23 -11.77 14.53
N ALA A 13 22.30 -11.07 13.89
CA ALA A 13 21.49 -10.04 14.53
C ALA A 13 20.49 -10.63 15.53
N VAL A 14 19.83 -11.72 15.17
CA VAL A 14 18.82 -12.40 16.03
C VAL A 14 19.45 -13.10 17.23
N SER A 15 20.70 -13.55 17.11
CA SER A 15 21.39 -14.27 18.20
C SER A 15 21.77 -13.41 19.41
N GLY A 16 21.58 -12.07 19.36
CA GLY A 16 21.89 -11.15 20.47
C GLY A 16 23.37 -11.11 20.89
N LEU A 17 24.26 -11.68 20.08
CA LEU A 17 25.70 -11.82 20.35
C LEU A 17 26.51 -10.56 20.00
N LEU A 18 25.84 -9.50 19.50
CA LEU A 18 26.49 -8.30 19.01
C LEU A 18 26.28 -7.12 19.96
N SER A 19 27.31 -6.28 20.15
CA SER A 19 27.18 -4.98 20.79
C SER A 19 26.34 -4.02 19.90
N ASP A 20 25.69 -3.01 20.49
CA ASP A 20 24.78 -2.08 19.78
C ASP A 20 25.40 -1.50 18.50
N THR A 21 26.65 -1.06 18.54
CA THR A 21 27.34 -0.53 17.36
C THR A 21 27.54 -1.54 16.23
N LYS A 22 27.78 -2.81 16.58
CA LYS A 22 27.88 -3.90 15.60
C LYS A 22 26.51 -4.30 15.06
N MET A 23 25.47 -4.16 15.87
CA MET A 23 24.09 -4.39 15.46
C MET A 23 23.69 -3.41 14.36
N ASP A 24 23.94 -2.12 14.55
CA ASP A 24 23.64 -1.08 13.54
C ASP A 24 24.39 -1.32 12.22
N GLU A 25 25.65 -1.75 12.30
CA GLU A 25 26.39 -2.13 11.08
C GLU A 25 25.78 -3.33 10.35
N VAL A 26 25.35 -4.34 11.11
CA VAL A 26 24.71 -5.56 10.53
C VAL A 26 23.38 -5.20 9.89
N LEU A 27 22.53 -4.42 10.57
CA LEU A 27 21.24 -3.96 10.06
C LEU A 27 21.40 -3.13 8.78
N LYS A 28 22.35 -2.18 8.78
CA LYS A 28 22.65 -1.38 7.60
C LYS A 28 23.11 -2.24 6.41
N ARG A 29 23.99 -3.21 6.67
CA ARG A 29 24.46 -4.14 5.62
C ARG A 29 23.31 -5.02 5.09
N HIS A 30 22.41 -5.44 5.96
CA HIS A 30 21.21 -6.18 5.57
C HIS A 30 20.32 -5.33 4.66
N GLU A 31 20.03 -4.09 5.06
CA GLU A 31 19.25 -3.14 4.27
C GLU A 31 19.87 -2.86 2.89
N ASP A 32 21.18 -2.62 2.84
CA ASP A 32 21.90 -2.40 1.58
C ASP A 32 21.84 -3.65 0.67
N THR A 33 21.91 -4.85 1.27
CA THR A 33 21.78 -6.11 0.52
C THR A 33 20.36 -6.29 -0.03
N LEU A 34 19.33 -5.95 0.75
CA LEU A 34 17.93 -5.98 0.30
C LEU A 34 17.68 -5.00 -0.86
N LYS A 35 18.21 -3.78 -0.77
CA LYS A 35 18.12 -2.80 -1.85
C LYS A 35 18.78 -3.31 -3.12
N PHE A 36 19.98 -3.88 -3.00
CA PHE A 36 20.71 -4.44 -4.13
C PHE A 36 19.95 -5.61 -4.75
N MET A 37 19.45 -6.54 -3.94
CA MET A 37 18.62 -7.66 -4.39
C MET A 37 17.37 -7.17 -5.14
N PHE A 38 16.64 -6.21 -4.54
CA PHE A 38 15.43 -5.66 -5.14
C PHE A 38 15.70 -5.11 -6.54
N VAL A 39 16.69 -4.23 -6.67
CA VAL A 39 17.05 -3.62 -7.96
C VAL A 39 17.46 -4.70 -8.96
N ARG A 40 18.29 -5.65 -8.54
CA ARG A 40 18.75 -6.74 -9.40
C ARG A 40 17.61 -7.61 -9.93
N VAL A 41 16.66 -7.98 -9.07
CA VAL A 41 15.50 -8.79 -9.46
C VAL A 41 14.54 -8.00 -10.35
N TRP A 42 14.29 -6.74 -10.01
CA TRP A 42 13.43 -5.87 -10.79
C TRP A 42 13.95 -5.63 -12.20
N THR A 43 15.26 -5.32 -12.34
CA THR A 43 15.87 -4.98 -13.62
C THR A 43 16.28 -6.21 -14.46
N ASN A 44 16.26 -7.41 -13.89
CA ASN A 44 16.53 -8.64 -14.65
C ASN A 44 15.31 -8.99 -15.52
N SER A 45 15.43 -8.93 -16.83
CA SER A 45 14.31 -9.17 -17.75
C SER A 45 13.90 -10.64 -17.85
N ALA A 46 14.81 -11.59 -17.67
CA ALA A 46 14.55 -13.02 -17.77
C ALA A 46 15.44 -13.83 -16.81
N TRP A 47 14.82 -14.75 -16.06
CA TRP A 47 15.57 -15.64 -15.17
C TRP A 47 16.23 -16.78 -15.91
N THR A 48 17.47 -17.06 -15.55
CA THR A 48 18.12 -18.32 -15.87
C THR A 48 17.57 -19.45 -14.99
N PRO A 49 17.79 -20.73 -15.33
CA PRO A 49 17.45 -21.85 -14.45
C PRO A 49 18.07 -21.73 -13.05
N GLN A 50 19.28 -21.17 -12.96
CA GLN A 50 19.95 -20.93 -11.70
C GLN A 50 19.28 -19.83 -10.88
N ASP A 51 18.85 -18.73 -11.49
CA ASP A 51 18.08 -17.68 -10.78
C ASP A 51 16.77 -18.22 -10.23
N GLU A 52 16.09 -19.10 -10.98
CA GLU A 52 14.85 -19.76 -10.54
C GLU A 52 15.10 -20.67 -9.33
N GLU A 53 16.17 -21.49 -9.37
CA GLU A 53 16.54 -22.37 -8.26
C GLU A 53 16.89 -21.58 -7.00
N GLU A 54 17.68 -20.49 -7.12
CA GLU A 54 18.02 -19.61 -6.01
C GLU A 54 16.76 -18.92 -5.43
N ALA A 55 15.87 -18.43 -6.27
CA ALA A 55 14.61 -17.83 -5.85
C ALA A 55 13.67 -18.83 -5.16
N GLN A 56 13.64 -20.07 -5.65
CA GLN A 56 12.86 -21.13 -5.00
C GLN A 56 13.45 -21.54 -3.65
N ALA A 57 14.77 -21.58 -3.52
CA ALA A 57 15.44 -21.83 -2.24
C ALA A 57 15.15 -20.73 -1.22
N MET A 58 15.08 -19.45 -1.65
CA MET A 58 14.66 -18.33 -0.79
C MET A 58 13.22 -18.49 -0.31
N LEU A 59 12.32 -18.89 -1.19
CA LEU A 59 10.90 -19.08 -0.84
C LEU A 59 10.71 -20.23 0.16
N ALA A 60 11.53 -21.29 0.06
CA ALA A 60 11.49 -22.45 0.95
C ALA A 60 12.22 -22.25 2.28
N SER A 61 12.94 -21.13 2.44
CA SER A 61 13.76 -20.88 3.62
C SER A 61 12.93 -20.38 4.79
N GLU A 62 13.02 -21.06 5.92
CA GLU A 62 12.44 -20.62 7.21
C GLU A 62 13.26 -19.51 7.89
N LEU A 63 14.48 -19.24 7.40
CA LEU A 63 15.39 -18.25 7.98
C LEU A 63 15.14 -16.82 7.46
N LEU A 64 14.43 -16.68 6.33
CA LEU A 64 14.14 -15.37 5.77
C LEU A 64 12.89 -14.76 6.43
N PRO A 65 12.98 -13.50 6.90
CA PRO A 65 11.80 -12.78 7.35
C PRO A 65 10.74 -12.69 6.26
N GLY A 66 9.47 -12.79 6.65
CA GLY A 66 8.36 -12.63 5.72
C GLY A 66 8.36 -11.26 5.01
N GLU A 67 8.89 -10.23 5.65
CA GLU A 67 9.01 -8.88 5.08
C GLU A 67 10.00 -8.83 3.91
N ASP A 68 11.14 -9.52 4.03
CA ASP A 68 12.14 -9.63 2.97
C ASP A 68 11.59 -10.41 1.77
N LEU A 69 10.86 -11.50 2.03
CA LEU A 69 10.16 -12.25 0.99
C LEU A 69 9.05 -11.42 0.32
N CYS A 70 8.36 -10.58 1.09
CA CYS A 70 7.39 -9.63 0.53
C CYS A 70 8.06 -8.62 -0.41
N LEU A 71 9.24 -8.12 -0.04
CA LEU A 71 10.01 -7.21 -0.87
C LEU A 71 10.47 -7.90 -2.16
N PHE A 72 10.97 -9.14 -2.05
CA PHE A 72 11.36 -9.96 -3.19
C PHE A 72 10.18 -10.23 -4.12
N THR A 73 9.02 -10.61 -3.58
CA THR A 73 7.78 -10.82 -4.34
C THR A 73 7.35 -9.57 -5.09
N SER A 74 7.52 -8.40 -4.49
CA SER A 74 7.26 -7.12 -5.16
C SER A 74 8.23 -6.86 -6.31
N ALA A 75 9.52 -7.12 -6.12
CA ALA A 75 10.53 -6.95 -7.17
C ALA A 75 10.25 -7.88 -8.37
N VAL A 76 9.86 -9.13 -8.12
CA VAL A 76 9.45 -10.08 -9.16
C VAL A 76 8.22 -9.57 -9.92
N THR A 77 7.21 -9.08 -9.20
CA THR A 77 6.01 -8.53 -9.81
C THR A 77 6.32 -7.33 -10.70
N LEU A 78 7.11 -6.37 -10.22
CA LEU A 78 7.53 -5.20 -11.00
C LEU A 78 8.34 -5.58 -12.23
N SER A 79 9.25 -6.55 -12.10
CA SER A 79 9.99 -7.08 -13.24
C SER A 79 9.08 -7.69 -14.30
N LEU A 80 8.06 -8.42 -13.87
CA LEU A 80 7.07 -9.02 -14.77
C LEU A 80 6.16 -7.99 -15.44
N MET A 81 5.93 -6.82 -14.83
CA MET A 81 5.20 -5.72 -15.48
C MET A 81 5.97 -5.15 -16.68
N GLU A 82 7.30 -5.20 -16.64
CA GLU A 82 8.17 -4.73 -17.73
C GLU A 82 8.45 -5.83 -18.77
N SER A 83 8.63 -7.07 -18.33
CA SER A 83 9.02 -8.18 -19.20
C SER A 83 8.35 -9.48 -18.83
N PHE A 84 7.85 -10.20 -19.83
CA PHE A 84 7.23 -11.50 -19.64
C PHE A 84 8.28 -12.60 -19.44
N ASP A 85 8.17 -13.32 -18.32
CA ASP A 85 9.00 -14.48 -17.99
C ASP A 85 8.19 -15.57 -17.32
N VAL A 86 8.14 -16.75 -17.91
CA VAL A 86 7.39 -17.92 -17.42
C VAL A 86 7.90 -18.39 -16.06
N ARG A 87 9.24 -18.41 -15.85
CA ARG A 87 9.85 -18.86 -14.58
C ARG A 87 9.42 -17.96 -13.43
N LYS A 88 9.43 -16.66 -13.63
CA LYS A 88 8.98 -15.69 -12.62
C LYS A 88 7.49 -15.82 -12.34
N ILE A 89 6.66 -16.05 -13.36
CA ILE A 89 5.22 -16.29 -13.18
C ILE A 89 4.99 -17.57 -12.37
N MET A 90 5.69 -18.66 -12.70
CA MET A 90 5.57 -19.92 -11.96
C MET A 90 6.03 -19.77 -10.51
N TRP A 91 7.12 -19.04 -10.28
CA TRP A 91 7.58 -18.71 -8.93
C TRP A 91 6.54 -17.91 -8.15
N LEU A 92 5.91 -16.90 -8.78
CA LEU A 92 4.88 -16.08 -8.15
C LEU A 92 3.64 -16.91 -7.77
N LEU A 93 3.24 -17.86 -8.62
CA LEU A 93 2.19 -18.84 -8.31
C LEU A 93 2.58 -19.77 -7.15
N ASN A 94 3.84 -20.15 -7.04
CA ASN A 94 4.34 -20.94 -5.91
C ASN A 94 4.36 -20.10 -4.61
N ALA A 95 4.74 -18.83 -4.69
CA ALA A 95 4.75 -17.91 -3.55
C ALA A 95 3.35 -17.69 -2.95
N TYR A 96 2.28 -17.82 -3.72
CA TYR A 96 0.92 -17.83 -3.17
C TYR A 96 0.68 -18.98 -2.17
N SER A 97 1.34 -20.11 -2.34
CA SER A 97 1.21 -21.27 -1.43
C SER A 97 2.10 -21.16 -0.18
N HIS A 98 2.77 -20.02 0.05
CA HIS A 98 3.64 -19.81 1.18
C HIS A 98 2.86 -19.68 2.49
N SER A 99 3.42 -20.19 3.60
CA SER A 99 2.79 -20.19 4.93
C SER A 99 2.56 -18.80 5.51
N ASN A 100 3.43 -17.84 5.17
CA ASN A 100 3.27 -16.44 5.58
C ASN A 100 2.19 -15.76 4.74
N VAL A 101 1.11 -15.33 5.42
CA VAL A 101 -0.06 -14.72 4.79
C VAL A 101 0.28 -13.45 3.99
N SER A 102 1.22 -12.64 4.47
CA SER A 102 1.61 -11.40 3.78
C SER A 102 2.30 -11.69 2.45
N VAL A 103 3.15 -12.72 2.39
CA VAL A 103 3.81 -13.19 1.16
C VAL A 103 2.77 -13.73 0.19
N SER A 104 1.90 -14.63 0.67
CA SER A 104 0.83 -15.24 -0.12
C SER A 104 -0.11 -14.20 -0.74
N GLN A 105 -0.60 -13.25 0.05
CA GLN A 105 -1.48 -12.19 -0.44
C GLN A 105 -0.78 -11.27 -1.44
N ARG A 106 0.48 -10.91 -1.19
CA ARG A 106 1.27 -10.10 -2.12
C ARG A 106 1.51 -10.81 -3.44
N ALA A 107 1.81 -12.11 -3.39
CA ALA A 107 1.94 -12.94 -4.58
C ALA A 107 0.63 -13.00 -5.37
N LEU A 108 -0.52 -13.18 -4.70
CA LEU A 108 -1.83 -13.19 -5.35
C LEU A 108 -2.14 -11.88 -6.07
N VAL A 109 -1.88 -10.74 -5.44
CA VAL A 109 -2.05 -9.43 -6.08
C VAL A 109 -1.13 -9.32 -7.31
N GLY A 110 0.13 -9.74 -7.19
CA GLY A 110 1.07 -9.78 -8.31
C GLY A 110 0.56 -10.65 -9.45
N VAL A 111 0.12 -11.87 -9.18
CA VAL A 111 -0.48 -12.79 -10.18
C VAL A 111 -1.66 -12.12 -10.90
N MET A 112 -2.57 -11.48 -10.17
CA MET A 112 -3.74 -10.81 -10.74
C MET A 112 -3.35 -9.68 -11.70
N ILE A 113 -2.38 -8.85 -11.31
CA ILE A 113 -1.85 -7.77 -12.16
C ILE A 113 -1.23 -8.35 -13.44
N ILE A 114 -0.36 -9.35 -13.30
CA ILE A 114 0.36 -9.96 -14.42
C ILE A 114 -0.60 -10.69 -15.36
N PHE A 115 -1.61 -11.38 -14.83
CA PHE A 115 -2.64 -12.03 -15.65
C PHE A 115 -3.51 -11.02 -16.40
N HIS A 116 -3.77 -9.87 -15.81
CA HIS A 116 -4.46 -8.78 -16.51
C HIS A 116 -3.63 -8.23 -17.67
N ILE A 117 -2.33 -7.97 -17.43
CA ILE A 117 -1.42 -7.42 -18.45
C ILE A 117 -1.23 -8.41 -19.61
N TYR A 118 -0.99 -9.69 -19.30
CA TYR A 118 -0.61 -10.71 -20.30
C TYR A 118 -1.75 -11.66 -20.68
N ARG A 119 -3.02 -11.30 -20.41
CA ARG A 119 -4.20 -12.16 -20.64
C ARG A 119 -4.23 -12.85 -22.00
N ASN A 120 -3.80 -12.15 -23.06
CA ASN A 120 -3.81 -12.68 -24.42
C ASN A 120 -2.60 -13.58 -24.71
N ARG A 121 -1.54 -13.51 -23.89
CA ARG A 121 -0.32 -14.28 -24.06
C ARG A 121 -0.32 -15.58 -23.25
N LEU A 122 -0.99 -15.60 -22.11
CA LEU A 122 -1.03 -16.76 -21.20
C LEU A 122 -1.60 -18.02 -21.84
N ILE A 123 -2.50 -17.90 -22.81
CA ILE A 123 -3.12 -19.03 -23.53
C ILE A 123 -2.09 -19.89 -24.27
N PHE A 124 -0.90 -19.35 -24.57
CA PHE A 124 0.18 -20.10 -25.23
C PHE A 124 1.11 -20.86 -24.27
N TYR A 125 0.84 -20.75 -22.95
CA TYR A 125 1.66 -21.35 -21.89
C TYR A 125 0.82 -22.30 -21.02
N PRO A 126 0.58 -23.53 -21.50
CA PRO A 126 -0.29 -24.50 -20.82
C PRO A 126 0.18 -24.90 -19.43
N GLU A 127 1.48 -24.77 -19.16
CA GLU A 127 2.05 -25.01 -17.82
C GLU A 127 1.54 -24.03 -16.78
N ILE A 128 1.39 -22.74 -17.14
CA ILE A 128 0.82 -21.71 -16.25
C ILE A 128 -0.66 -22.02 -15.98
N LEU A 129 -1.41 -22.33 -17.03
CA LEU A 129 -2.84 -22.64 -16.92
C LEU A 129 -3.09 -23.87 -16.04
N LYS A 130 -2.31 -24.96 -16.24
CA LYS A 130 -2.38 -26.14 -15.38
C LYS A 130 -2.08 -25.83 -13.91
N ARG A 131 -1.12 -24.93 -13.64
CA ARG A 131 -0.81 -24.52 -12.26
C ARG A 131 -1.98 -23.76 -11.64
N VAL A 132 -2.65 -22.90 -12.40
CA VAL A 132 -3.84 -22.18 -11.95
C VAL A 132 -5.01 -23.15 -11.69
N ASP A 133 -5.21 -24.13 -12.57
CA ASP A 133 -6.24 -25.17 -12.40
C ASP A 133 -6.04 -25.94 -11.08
N LEU A 134 -4.80 -26.30 -10.76
CA LEU A 134 -4.46 -26.93 -9.47
C LEU A 134 -4.73 -26.00 -8.27
N MET A 135 -4.48 -24.71 -8.42
CA MET A 135 -4.80 -23.75 -7.35
C MET A 135 -6.30 -23.57 -7.17
N ASP A 136 -7.08 -23.68 -8.24
CA ASP A 136 -8.54 -23.58 -8.21
C ASP A 136 -9.22 -24.74 -7.42
N GLU A 137 -8.52 -25.85 -7.21
CA GLU A 137 -8.96 -26.92 -6.31
C GLU A 137 -8.92 -26.51 -4.83
N ILE A 138 -8.17 -25.44 -4.48
CA ILE A 138 -8.11 -24.92 -3.12
C ILE A 138 -9.38 -24.13 -2.83
N PRO A 139 -10.20 -24.50 -1.82
CA PRO A 139 -11.51 -23.88 -1.60
C PRO A 139 -11.50 -22.38 -1.32
N THR A 140 -10.39 -21.85 -0.80
CA THR A 140 -10.22 -20.45 -0.45
C THR A 140 -9.77 -19.60 -1.63
N PHE A 141 -9.08 -20.18 -2.61
CA PHE A 141 -8.46 -19.47 -3.74
C PHE A 141 -9.45 -18.59 -4.50
N ARG A 142 -10.59 -19.14 -4.92
CA ARG A 142 -11.63 -18.37 -5.65
C ARG A 142 -12.13 -17.16 -4.85
N LYS A 143 -12.30 -17.32 -3.53
CA LYS A 143 -12.77 -16.23 -2.66
C LYS A 143 -11.71 -15.14 -2.54
N GLU A 144 -10.44 -15.52 -2.44
CA GLU A 144 -9.32 -14.58 -2.35
C GLU A 144 -9.11 -13.83 -3.68
N VAL A 145 -9.16 -14.54 -4.81
CA VAL A 145 -9.13 -13.93 -6.15
C VAL A 145 -10.27 -12.94 -6.32
N ALA A 146 -11.51 -13.32 -5.95
CA ALA A 146 -12.67 -12.44 -6.04
C ALA A 146 -12.50 -11.19 -5.16
N ARG A 147 -11.93 -11.33 -3.97
CA ARG A 147 -11.65 -10.21 -3.06
C ARG A 147 -10.62 -9.25 -3.65
N VAL A 148 -9.50 -9.78 -4.17
CA VAL A 148 -8.45 -8.94 -4.80
C VAL A 148 -9.02 -8.24 -6.04
N TYR A 149 -9.77 -8.96 -6.88
CA TYR A 149 -10.42 -8.37 -8.06
C TYR A 149 -11.37 -7.24 -7.69
N HIS A 150 -12.19 -7.44 -6.67
CA HIS A 150 -13.09 -6.40 -6.16
C HIS A 150 -12.31 -5.15 -5.67
N GLN A 151 -11.21 -5.34 -4.94
CA GLN A 151 -10.36 -4.24 -4.51
C GLN A 151 -9.74 -3.49 -5.71
N MET A 152 -9.30 -4.20 -6.75
CA MET A 152 -8.78 -3.56 -7.97
C MET A 152 -9.85 -2.72 -8.68
N LEU A 153 -11.10 -3.18 -8.73
CA LEU A 153 -12.22 -2.40 -9.27
C LEU A 153 -12.49 -1.15 -8.43
N LEU A 154 -12.50 -1.27 -7.11
CA LEU A 154 -12.68 -0.13 -6.20
C LEU A 154 -11.56 0.90 -6.36
N CYS A 155 -10.31 0.48 -6.56
CA CYS A 155 -9.20 1.39 -6.83
C CYS A 155 -9.42 2.21 -8.10
N GLN A 156 -9.95 1.61 -9.17
CA GLN A 156 -10.28 2.33 -10.41
C GLN A 156 -11.40 3.36 -10.21
N GLU A 157 -12.43 3.01 -9.43
CA GLU A 157 -13.51 3.95 -9.10
C GLU A 157 -13.03 5.08 -8.19
N THR A 158 -12.12 4.79 -7.24
CA THR A 158 -11.54 5.80 -6.34
C THR A 158 -10.81 6.89 -7.11
N GLU A 159 -10.07 6.54 -8.17
CA GLU A 159 -9.38 7.52 -9.00
C GLU A 159 -10.35 8.48 -9.70
N LYS A 160 -11.48 7.97 -10.21
CA LYS A 160 -12.54 8.80 -10.81
C LYS A 160 -13.19 9.72 -9.78
N ILE A 161 -13.43 9.21 -8.57
CA ILE A 161 -14.02 9.98 -7.47
C ILE A 161 -13.06 11.07 -7.00
N ASP A 162 -11.76 10.77 -6.85
CA ASP A 162 -10.74 11.74 -6.45
C ASP A 162 -10.63 12.88 -7.47
N LYS A 163 -10.63 12.53 -8.76
CA LYS A 163 -10.64 13.52 -9.84
C LYS A 163 -11.87 14.43 -9.77
N LYS A 164 -13.06 13.85 -9.62
CA LYS A 164 -14.31 14.60 -9.49
C LYS A 164 -14.33 15.47 -8.23
N MET A 165 -13.80 14.98 -7.13
CA MET A 165 -13.67 15.71 -5.89
C MET A 165 -12.81 16.96 -6.08
N ARG A 166 -11.64 16.84 -6.72
CA ARG A 166 -10.70 17.94 -6.94
C ARG A 166 -11.17 18.95 -7.99
N GLU A 167 -11.78 18.47 -9.07
CA GLU A 167 -12.15 19.33 -10.21
C GLU A 167 -13.50 20.01 -10.04
N GLU A 168 -14.46 19.37 -9.36
CA GLU A 168 -15.84 19.87 -9.24
C GLU A 168 -16.19 20.28 -7.81
N ILE A 169 -16.07 19.34 -6.83
CA ILE A 169 -16.66 19.51 -5.51
C ILE A 169 -15.88 20.52 -4.66
N ILE A 170 -14.55 20.42 -4.60
CA ILE A 170 -13.73 21.35 -3.79
C ILE A 170 -13.85 22.80 -4.28
N PRO A 171 -13.78 23.12 -5.58
CA PRO A 171 -13.98 24.50 -6.04
C PRO A 171 -15.37 25.04 -5.75
N GLU A 172 -16.43 24.22 -5.85
CA GLU A 172 -17.79 24.65 -5.50
C GLU A 172 -17.95 24.92 -4.00
N MET A 173 -17.38 24.06 -3.15
CA MET A 173 -17.37 24.29 -1.70
C MET A 173 -16.64 25.58 -1.33
N LEU A 174 -15.48 25.85 -1.93
CA LEU A 174 -14.72 27.07 -1.69
C LEU A 174 -15.51 28.34 -2.14
N LYS A 175 -16.22 28.25 -3.25
CA LYS A 175 -17.10 29.35 -3.71
C LYS A 175 -18.28 29.59 -2.75
N SER A 176 -18.90 28.52 -2.27
CA SER A 176 -20.02 28.62 -1.33
C SER A 176 -19.58 29.18 0.02
N VAL A 177 -18.42 28.75 0.53
CA VAL A 177 -17.85 29.30 1.79
C VAL A 177 -17.49 30.78 1.66
N SER A 178 -16.90 31.19 0.52
CA SER A 178 -16.59 32.61 0.28
C SER A 178 -17.86 33.48 0.15
N SER A 179 -18.91 32.94 -0.48
CA SER A 179 -20.21 33.60 -0.57
C SER A 179 -20.89 33.74 0.80
N MET A 180 -20.83 32.70 1.66
CA MET A 180 -21.34 32.77 3.04
C MET A 180 -20.56 33.78 3.90
N LYS A 181 -19.25 33.89 3.69
CA LYS A 181 -18.42 34.85 4.41
C LYS A 181 -18.77 36.30 4.02
N ASN A 182 -19.00 36.55 2.74
CA ASN A 182 -19.44 37.85 2.26
C ASN A 182 -20.84 38.20 2.78
N MET A 183 -21.79 37.26 2.81
CA MET A 183 -23.11 37.48 3.43
C MET A 183 -23.04 37.82 4.93
N ARG A 184 -22.08 37.25 5.64
CA ARG A 184 -21.89 37.57 7.07
C ARG A 184 -21.34 38.99 7.28
N PHE A 185 -20.40 39.40 6.44
CA PHE A 185 -19.91 40.81 6.44
C PHE A 185 -21.02 41.82 6.12
N ASP A 186 -21.86 41.53 5.11
CA ASP A 186 -22.99 42.40 4.74
C ASP A 186 -24.05 42.47 5.85
N LEU A 187 -24.21 41.44 6.69
CA LEU A 187 -25.12 41.44 7.84
C LEU A 187 -24.55 42.22 9.02
N GLU A 188 -23.24 42.11 9.28
CA GLU A 188 -22.56 42.85 10.33
C GLU A 188 -22.49 44.40 9.99
N GLU A 189 -22.25 44.77 8.75
CA GLU A 189 -22.32 46.17 8.30
C GLU A 189 -23.74 46.78 8.42
N ASN A 190 -24.79 45.97 8.14
CA ASN A 190 -26.18 46.46 8.28
C ASN A 190 -26.64 46.56 9.74
N ASP A 191 -26.07 45.79 10.65
CA ASP A 191 -26.36 45.89 12.09
C ASP A 191 -25.65 47.07 12.73
N GLU A 192 -24.45 47.46 12.30
CA GLU A 192 -23.75 48.65 12.76
C GLU A 192 -24.44 49.98 12.25
N GLU A 193 -24.99 49.99 11.03
CA GLU A 193 -25.75 51.16 10.54
C GLU A 193 -27.13 51.33 11.24
N ASN A 194 -27.70 50.29 11.83
CA ASN A 194 -28.97 50.37 12.55
C ASN A 194 -28.82 50.75 14.04
N ASP A 195 -27.64 50.52 14.63
CA ASP A 195 -27.40 50.88 16.05
C ASP A 195 -27.16 52.41 16.22
N ASP A 196 -26.74 53.11 15.17
CA ASP A 196 -26.52 54.58 15.19
C ASP A 196 -27.81 55.41 15.04
N LYS A 197 -28.99 54.77 14.87
CA LYS A 197 -30.28 55.46 14.70
C LYS A 197 -31.23 55.37 15.88
N ASN A 198 -30.79 54.82 17.04
CA ASN A 198 -31.65 54.73 18.22
C ASN A 198 -31.02 55.40 19.44
N PRO A 199 -31.26 56.70 19.65
CA PRO A 199 -30.68 57.51 20.75
C PRO A 199 -31.45 57.44 22.06
N ASP A 200 -32.18 56.34 22.34
CA ASP A 200 -32.99 56.28 23.56
C ASP A 200 -32.91 54.93 24.27
N ARG A 201 -31.80 54.70 24.95
CA ARG A 201 -31.72 53.72 26.05
C ARG A 201 -30.65 54.10 27.04
N SER A 202 -30.92 55.17 27.76
CA SER A 202 -30.30 55.48 29.04
C SER A 202 -31.00 54.71 30.13
N GLU A 203 -30.17 54.07 30.96
CA GLU A 203 -30.41 53.81 32.40
C GLU A 203 -31.60 52.95 32.79
N GLU A 204 -31.29 51.73 33.21
CA GLU A 204 -31.70 51.16 34.51
C GLU A 204 -31.44 49.65 34.56
N HIS A 205 -30.59 49.25 35.42
CA HIS A 205 -30.65 48.19 36.39
C HIS A 205 -29.26 47.62 36.71
N THR A 206 -28.55 48.34 37.53
CA THR A 206 -27.67 47.74 38.52
C THR A 206 -28.55 47.45 39.74
N SER A 207 -28.69 46.18 40.09
CA SER A 207 -28.67 45.68 41.48
C SER A 207 -29.19 44.24 41.55
N GLU A 208 -28.55 43.53 42.46
CA GLU A 208 -29.02 42.31 43.13
C GLU A 208 -28.81 40.96 42.38
N LEU A 209 -27.76 40.27 42.81
CA LEU A 209 -27.93 39.07 43.59
C LEU A 209 -26.56 38.58 44.12
N GLN A 210 -26.25 39.08 45.32
CA GLN A 210 -25.40 38.37 46.28
C GLN A 210 -26.26 37.36 47.05
N SER A 211 -25.57 36.25 47.40
CA SER A 211 -25.91 35.29 48.46
C SER A 211 -26.96 34.20 48.15
N HIS A 212 -26.53 32.96 48.12
CA HIS A 212 -26.67 32.11 49.27
C HIS A 212 -25.79 30.85 49.13
N HIS A 213 -24.90 30.69 50.10
CA HIS A 213 -24.44 29.44 50.69
C HIS A 213 -25.63 28.57 51.12
N ASP A 214 -25.60 27.29 50.83
CA ASP A 214 -25.42 26.14 51.73
C ASP A 214 -25.22 24.87 50.92
#